data_1f132b9a1546ae0dbad997381d9636eb
#
_entry.id   1f132b9a1546ae0dbad997381d9636eb
#
_cell.length_a   1.000
_cell.length_b   1.000
_cell.length_c   1.000
_cell.angle_alpha   90.00
_cell.angle_beta   90.00
_cell.angle_gamma   90.00
#
_symmetry.space_group_name_H-M   'P 1'
#
loop_
_entity.id
_entity.type
_entity.pdbx_description
1 polymer ?
#
loop_
_entity_poly.entity_id
_entity_poly.type
_entity_poly.pdbx_seq_one_letter_code
_entity_poly.pdbx_strand_id
1 'polypeptide(L)'
;MIVICGGGTGGHLAVAKALNEELTRRGEQTMFIGSSNGQDTAWFESDENFSDKIFLPSKGVVNKKGLGKIVSLLNILSLAFRCRKIFKDRGIKAVVSVGGYSAAPAAFAAIFSRTPLFIHEQNAVIGKLNKFLKPYAKGFFSSYFEPTYPYPVADKFFAVSRQREKLNVVIFLGGSQGASAINTLAIKIAPILAEKNIKIIHQCGKKDFENLKIKYDEIGVKNLDLFDFSKKIELKMNEADLAISRAGAGALWELTANALPTIFVPYPYAAADHQTSNAKFLVEKNLAKFCFQKEGSVDQNEILKTIEEINLREISSGLRAQIDKDGAKKIIDEILNYPR
;
A
#
# COMPACT_ATOMS: atom_id res chain seq x y z
N MET A 1 20.78 -16.28 -1.52
CA MET A 1 19.91 -15.37 -0.75
C MET A 1 19.44 -14.23 -1.65
N ILE A 2 18.18 -13.83 -1.54
CA ILE A 2 17.59 -12.71 -2.30
C ILE A 2 17.30 -11.55 -1.34
N VAL A 3 17.64 -10.32 -1.72
CA VAL A 3 17.33 -9.13 -0.94
C VAL A 3 16.02 -8.53 -1.43
N ILE A 4 15.08 -8.25 -0.51
CA ILE A 4 13.94 -7.37 -0.75
C ILE A 4 14.25 -6.05 -0.05
N CYS A 5 14.20 -4.94 -0.76
CA CYS A 5 14.50 -3.64 -0.21
C CYS A 5 13.45 -2.58 -0.58
N GLY A 6 13.26 -1.64 0.34
CA GLY A 6 12.31 -0.57 0.16
C GLY A 6 11.26 -0.53 1.26
N GLY A 7 10.49 0.54 1.28
CA GLY A 7 9.50 0.74 2.35
C GLY A 7 9.20 2.22 2.59
N GLY A 8 9.20 2.61 3.87
CA GLY A 8 8.83 3.95 4.31
C GLY A 8 7.33 4.17 4.44
N THR A 9 6.51 3.41 3.70
CA THR A 9 5.04 3.43 3.79
C THR A 9 4.45 2.03 3.76
N GLY A 10 3.26 1.85 4.35
CA GLY A 10 2.58 0.56 4.43
C GLY A 10 2.37 -0.12 3.07
N GLY A 11 2.10 0.65 2.00
CA GLY A 11 1.90 0.09 0.66
C GLY A 11 3.14 -0.62 0.10
N HIS A 12 4.35 -0.03 0.26
CA HIS A 12 5.61 -0.67 -0.13
C HIS A 12 5.87 -1.93 0.71
N LEU A 13 5.60 -1.86 2.00
CA LEU A 13 5.85 -2.96 2.93
C LEU A 13 4.89 -4.14 2.71
N ALA A 14 3.64 -3.87 2.31
CA ALA A 14 2.69 -4.92 1.93
C ALA A 14 3.16 -5.71 0.70
N VAL A 15 3.68 -5.01 -0.32
CA VAL A 15 4.30 -5.65 -1.49
C VAL A 15 5.54 -6.46 -1.10
N ALA A 16 6.44 -5.89 -0.29
CA ALA A 16 7.63 -6.60 0.20
C ALA A 16 7.24 -7.89 0.93
N LYS A 17 6.19 -7.83 1.75
CA LYS A 17 5.67 -8.98 2.48
C LYS A 17 5.11 -10.05 1.55
N ALA A 18 4.26 -9.70 0.59
CA ALA A 18 3.68 -10.64 -0.36
C ALA A 18 4.74 -11.35 -1.22
N LEU A 19 5.77 -10.62 -1.68
CA LEU A 19 6.88 -11.21 -2.42
C LEU A 19 7.75 -12.11 -1.54
N ASN A 20 7.96 -11.73 -0.27
CA ASN A 20 8.72 -12.56 0.67
C ASN A 20 8.00 -13.86 1.01
N GLU A 21 6.69 -13.82 1.26
CA GLU A 21 5.86 -14.99 1.51
C GLU A 21 5.97 -16.00 0.35
N GLU A 22 5.94 -15.52 -0.89
CA GLU A 22 6.09 -16.38 -2.07
C GLU A 22 7.51 -16.96 -2.20
N LEU A 23 8.57 -16.18 -1.96
CA LEU A 23 9.96 -16.67 -1.95
C LEU A 23 10.18 -17.71 -0.86
N THR A 24 9.67 -17.47 0.34
CA THR A 24 9.75 -18.41 1.46
C THR A 24 9.02 -19.72 1.15
N ARG A 25 7.85 -19.65 0.52
CA ARG A 25 7.09 -20.83 0.07
C ARG A 25 7.87 -21.70 -0.93
N ARG A 26 8.78 -21.08 -1.70
CA ARG A 26 9.68 -21.76 -2.65
C ARG A 26 11.01 -22.22 -2.03
N GLY A 27 11.19 -22.04 -0.71
CA GLY A 27 12.41 -22.41 -0.01
C GLY A 27 13.60 -21.46 -0.25
N GLU A 28 13.37 -20.27 -0.79
CA GLU A 28 14.43 -19.28 -0.99
C GLU A 28 14.72 -18.53 0.32
N GLN A 29 15.98 -18.36 0.62
CA GLN A 29 16.42 -17.49 1.73
C GLN A 29 16.34 -16.03 1.32
N THR A 30 15.73 -15.22 2.18
CA THR A 30 15.50 -13.80 1.92
C THR A 30 16.10 -12.92 3.01
N MET A 31 16.49 -11.71 2.63
CA MET A 31 16.94 -10.65 3.54
C MET A 31 16.13 -9.38 3.26
N PHE A 32 15.64 -8.73 4.31
CA PHE A 32 15.03 -7.41 4.18
C PHE A 32 16.05 -6.31 4.45
N ILE A 33 16.11 -5.30 3.57
CA ILE A 33 16.87 -4.06 3.80
C ILE A 33 15.94 -2.87 3.70
N GLY A 34 15.67 -2.24 4.83
CA GLY A 34 14.79 -1.09 4.98
C GLY A 34 15.42 0.09 5.70
N SER A 35 14.61 1.01 6.18
CA SER A 35 15.02 2.18 6.95
C SER A 35 14.66 2.04 8.43
N SER A 36 15.55 2.50 9.31
CA SER A 36 15.20 2.72 10.72
C SER A 36 14.32 3.96 10.93
N ASN A 37 14.10 4.75 9.87
CA ASN A 37 13.20 5.91 9.87
C ASN A 37 11.97 5.57 9.04
N GLY A 38 10.80 5.50 9.65
CA GLY A 38 9.55 5.16 8.98
C GLY A 38 8.86 3.95 9.61
N GLN A 39 8.14 3.17 8.81
CA GLN A 39 7.34 2.03 9.31
C GLN A 39 8.07 0.68 9.17
N ASP A 40 9.22 0.63 8.50
CA ASP A 40 9.89 -0.60 8.08
C ASP A 40 10.20 -1.51 9.28
N THR A 41 10.74 -0.93 10.38
CA THR A 41 11.03 -1.64 11.62
C THR A 41 9.77 -2.21 12.25
N ALA A 42 8.70 -1.40 12.37
CA ALA A 42 7.44 -1.83 12.97
C ALA A 42 6.78 -2.99 12.21
N TRP A 43 7.02 -3.10 10.90
CA TRP A 43 6.48 -4.16 10.07
C TRP A 43 7.29 -5.45 10.12
N PHE A 44 8.62 -5.35 10.12
CA PHE A 44 9.48 -6.51 9.85
C PHE A 44 10.47 -6.88 10.96
N GLU A 45 10.63 -6.08 12.01
CA GLU A 45 11.57 -6.42 13.09
C GLU A 45 11.28 -7.81 13.69
N SER A 46 10.00 -8.11 13.91
CA SER A 46 9.53 -9.39 14.44
C SER A 46 9.05 -10.40 13.38
N ASP A 47 9.23 -10.11 12.08
CA ASP A 47 8.81 -11.03 11.02
C ASP A 47 9.85 -12.13 10.81
N GLU A 48 9.52 -13.37 11.18
CA GLU A 48 10.40 -14.53 11.11
C GLU A 48 10.53 -15.11 9.70
N ASN A 49 9.71 -14.67 8.74
CA ASN A 49 9.81 -15.15 7.36
C ASN A 49 11.03 -14.58 6.60
N PHE A 50 11.64 -13.51 7.10
CA PHE A 50 12.94 -13.07 6.60
C PHE A 50 14.07 -13.75 7.36
N SER A 51 15.01 -14.40 6.65
CA SER A 51 16.18 -15.03 7.26
C SER A 51 17.13 -14.02 7.92
N ASP A 52 17.18 -12.77 7.43
CA ASP A 52 17.96 -11.68 7.98
C ASP A 52 17.27 -10.33 7.71
N LYS A 53 17.51 -9.34 8.56
CA LYS A 53 16.88 -8.01 8.46
C LYS A 53 17.88 -6.92 8.83
N ILE A 54 17.98 -5.89 8.00
CA ILE A 54 18.88 -4.75 8.23
C ILE A 54 18.09 -3.46 8.05
N PHE A 55 18.06 -2.63 9.09
CA PHE A 55 17.46 -1.31 9.07
C PHE A 55 18.54 -0.24 9.05
N LEU A 56 18.63 0.48 7.93
CA LEU A 56 19.64 1.49 7.70
C LEU A 56 19.11 2.89 8.09
N PRO A 57 19.95 3.81 8.59
CA PRO A 57 19.53 5.17 8.91
C PRO A 57 19.40 6.04 7.63
N SER A 58 18.65 5.51 6.64
CA SER A 58 18.38 6.22 5.39
C SER A 58 17.29 7.26 5.58
N LYS A 59 17.41 8.39 4.87
CA LYS A 59 16.43 9.49 4.90
C LYS A 59 16.07 9.90 3.48
N GLY A 60 14.80 10.29 3.27
CA GLY A 60 14.33 10.79 1.98
C GLY A 60 15.09 12.06 1.55
N VAL A 61 15.29 12.20 0.24
CA VAL A 61 15.99 13.35 -0.39
C VAL A 61 15.01 14.38 -0.95
N VAL A 62 13.78 13.96 -1.28
CA VAL A 62 12.84 14.73 -2.13
C VAL A 62 12.45 16.09 -1.52
N ASN A 63 12.32 16.19 -0.21
CA ASN A 63 11.88 17.40 0.48
C ASN A 63 13.04 18.27 1.01
N LYS A 64 14.29 17.99 0.61
CA LYS A 64 15.46 18.73 1.04
C LYS A 64 15.95 19.67 -0.03
N LYS A 65 16.46 20.85 0.37
CA LYS A 65 17.02 21.89 -0.51
C LYS A 65 18.51 22.11 -0.18
N GLY A 66 19.28 22.60 -1.16
CA GLY A 66 20.67 23.02 -0.98
C GLY A 66 21.56 21.92 -0.37
N LEU A 67 22.40 22.30 0.58
CA LEU A 67 23.37 21.43 1.28
C LEU A 67 22.74 20.18 1.89
N GLY A 68 21.50 20.27 2.39
CA GLY A 68 20.79 19.12 2.96
C GLY A 68 20.50 18.01 1.95
N LYS A 69 20.36 18.36 0.67
CA LYS A 69 20.22 17.38 -0.42
C LYS A 69 21.53 16.64 -0.68
N ILE A 70 22.65 17.37 -0.72
CA ILE A 70 23.99 16.81 -0.93
C ILE A 70 24.33 15.85 0.21
N VAL A 71 24.14 16.26 1.46
CA VAL A 71 24.39 15.40 2.64
C VAL A 71 23.56 14.12 2.58
N SER A 72 22.29 14.21 2.16
CA SER A 72 21.45 13.00 2.02
C SER A 72 21.91 12.08 0.91
N LEU A 73 22.37 12.61 -0.21
CA LEU A 73 22.97 11.81 -1.30
C LEU A 73 24.25 11.12 -0.88
N LEU A 74 25.16 11.83 -0.18
CA LEU A 74 26.39 11.24 0.37
C LEU A 74 26.07 10.14 1.39
N ASN A 75 25.07 10.35 2.24
CA ASN A 75 24.60 9.31 3.16
C ASN A 75 24.11 8.06 2.40
N ILE A 76 23.26 8.23 1.37
CA ILE A 76 22.79 7.10 0.54
C ILE A 76 23.97 6.36 -0.09
N LEU A 77 24.97 7.07 -0.63
CA LEU A 77 26.15 6.45 -1.22
C LEU A 77 26.97 5.67 -0.19
N SER A 78 27.21 6.24 0.98
CA SER A 78 27.90 5.56 2.09
C SER A 78 27.17 4.27 2.49
N LEU A 79 25.85 4.33 2.63
CA LEU A 79 25.02 3.17 2.94
C LEU A 79 25.03 2.14 1.79
N ALA A 80 25.11 2.58 0.53
CA ALA A 80 25.23 1.67 -0.61
C ALA A 80 26.55 0.89 -0.59
N PHE A 81 27.67 1.52 -0.24
CA PHE A 81 28.94 0.80 -0.05
C PHE A 81 28.88 -0.22 1.11
N ARG A 82 28.18 0.11 2.20
CA ARG A 82 27.89 -0.84 3.28
C ARG A 82 27.08 -2.02 2.77
N CYS A 83 26.01 -1.78 2.03
CA CYS A 83 25.19 -2.84 1.41
C CYS A 83 26.00 -3.70 0.44
N ARG A 84 26.90 -3.09 -0.36
CA ARG A 84 27.78 -3.85 -1.27
C ARG A 84 28.67 -4.85 -0.53
N LYS A 85 29.20 -4.47 0.63
CA LYS A 85 29.97 -5.40 1.49
C LYS A 85 29.07 -6.53 1.97
N ILE A 86 27.87 -6.23 2.47
CA ILE A 86 26.88 -7.22 2.90
C ILE A 86 26.56 -8.19 1.76
N PHE A 87 26.37 -7.68 0.53
CA PHE A 87 26.04 -8.51 -0.63
C PHE A 87 27.14 -9.53 -0.92
N LYS A 88 28.40 -9.11 -0.84
CA LYS A 88 29.55 -10.00 -1.01
C LYS A 88 29.62 -11.04 0.10
N ASP A 89 29.52 -10.61 1.36
CA ASP A 89 29.68 -11.48 2.54
C ASP A 89 28.54 -12.52 2.66
N ARG A 90 27.34 -12.18 2.18
CA ARG A 90 26.13 -13.04 2.24
C ARG A 90 25.80 -13.76 0.93
N GLY A 91 26.58 -13.60 -0.13
CA GLY A 91 26.34 -14.21 -1.42
C GLY A 91 24.98 -13.84 -2.02
N ILE A 92 24.65 -12.53 -2.06
CA ILE A 92 23.37 -12.07 -2.58
C ILE A 92 23.28 -12.31 -4.08
N LYS A 93 22.22 -13.03 -4.49
CA LYS A 93 22.00 -13.46 -5.88
C LYS A 93 21.16 -12.48 -6.69
N ALA A 94 20.24 -11.76 -6.03
CA ALA A 94 19.35 -10.77 -6.64
C ALA A 94 18.87 -9.76 -5.62
N VAL A 95 18.46 -8.57 -6.09
CA VAL A 95 17.87 -7.51 -5.28
C VAL A 95 16.52 -7.13 -5.90
N VAL A 96 15.46 -7.13 -5.09
CA VAL A 96 14.12 -6.71 -5.47
C VAL A 96 13.80 -5.41 -4.73
N SER A 97 13.71 -4.32 -5.48
CA SER A 97 13.30 -3.01 -4.93
C SER A 97 11.79 -2.87 -5.04
N VAL A 98 11.11 -2.71 -3.91
CA VAL A 98 9.68 -2.37 -3.89
C VAL A 98 9.45 -0.85 -3.89
N GLY A 99 10.51 -0.04 -4.00
CA GLY A 99 10.41 1.42 -4.04
C GLY A 99 10.47 2.08 -2.65
N GLY A 100 10.15 3.38 -2.64
CA GLY A 100 10.34 4.22 -1.47
C GLY A 100 11.81 4.66 -1.29
N TYR A 101 12.02 5.64 -0.42
CA TYR A 101 13.36 6.18 -0.18
C TYR A 101 14.32 5.17 0.47
N SER A 102 13.78 4.22 1.21
CA SER A 102 14.57 3.20 1.91
C SER A 102 15.17 2.14 0.97
N ALA A 103 14.67 2.03 -0.26
CA ALA A 103 15.24 1.14 -1.27
C ALA A 103 16.59 1.63 -1.82
N ALA A 104 16.85 2.94 -1.81
CA ALA A 104 17.97 3.54 -2.52
C ALA A 104 19.36 2.92 -2.18
N PRO A 105 19.74 2.72 -0.91
CA PRO A 105 21.05 2.16 -0.58
C PRO A 105 21.27 0.77 -1.19
N ALA A 106 20.32 -0.14 -1.04
CA ALA A 106 20.43 -1.51 -1.55
C ALA A 106 20.35 -1.56 -3.08
N ALA A 107 19.48 -0.74 -3.70
CA ALA A 107 19.39 -0.67 -5.15
C ALA A 107 20.67 -0.13 -5.82
N PHE A 108 21.28 0.92 -5.26
CA PHE A 108 22.59 1.39 -5.74
C PHE A 108 23.71 0.36 -5.49
N ALA A 109 23.69 -0.32 -4.35
CA ALA A 109 24.63 -1.41 -4.09
C ALA A 109 24.51 -2.52 -5.15
N ALA A 110 23.29 -2.88 -5.56
CA ALA A 110 23.07 -3.86 -6.63
C ALA A 110 23.73 -3.43 -7.94
N ILE A 111 23.59 -2.16 -8.33
CA ILE A 111 24.23 -1.60 -9.53
C ILE A 111 25.76 -1.66 -9.39
N PHE A 112 26.32 -1.22 -8.26
CA PHE A 112 27.78 -1.16 -8.03
C PHE A 112 28.43 -2.54 -7.92
N SER A 113 27.68 -3.56 -7.50
CA SER A 113 28.16 -4.94 -7.41
C SER A 113 27.78 -5.80 -8.62
N ARG A 114 27.08 -5.23 -9.62
CA ARG A 114 26.51 -5.95 -10.76
C ARG A 114 25.60 -7.10 -10.35
N THR A 115 24.97 -7.00 -9.17
CA THR A 115 23.94 -7.94 -8.72
C THR A 115 22.65 -7.63 -9.48
N PRO A 116 21.94 -8.62 -10.04
CA PRO A 116 20.67 -8.40 -10.73
C PRO A 116 19.68 -7.60 -9.89
N LEU A 117 19.24 -6.46 -10.40
CA LEU A 117 18.26 -5.58 -9.77
C LEU A 117 16.92 -5.73 -10.47
N PHE A 118 15.86 -5.99 -9.69
CA PHE A 118 14.47 -6.00 -10.11
C PHE A 118 13.71 -4.91 -9.38
N ILE A 119 12.73 -4.30 -10.05
CA ILE A 119 11.97 -3.19 -9.49
C ILE A 119 10.48 -3.51 -9.59
N HIS A 120 9.76 -3.35 -8.49
CA HIS A 120 8.31 -3.29 -8.48
C HIS A 120 7.86 -1.84 -8.31
N GLU A 121 7.09 -1.33 -9.29
CA GLU A 121 6.44 -0.03 -9.20
C GLU A 121 4.95 -0.24 -8.91
N GLN A 122 4.51 0.24 -7.76
CA GLN A 122 3.17 0.00 -7.27
C GLN A 122 2.14 1.05 -7.69
N ASN A 123 2.59 2.24 -8.11
CA ASN A 123 1.70 3.34 -8.47
C ASN A 123 1.56 3.50 -9.99
N ALA A 124 0.45 4.08 -10.41
CA ALA A 124 0.22 4.46 -11.80
C ALA A 124 1.11 5.63 -12.28
N VAL A 125 1.84 6.25 -11.36
CA VAL A 125 2.87 7.26 -11.67
C VAL A 125 4.20 6.77 -11.15
N ILE A 126 5.18 6.62 -12.04
CA ILE A 126 6.51 6.09 -11.67
C ILE A 126 7.20 7.01 -10.66
N GLY A 127 7.59 6.45 -9.51
CA GLY A 127 8.35 7.15 -8.49
C GLY A 127 9.72 7.62 -9.00
N LYS A 128 10.21 8.77 -8.52
CA LYS A 128 11.48 9.36 -8.99
C LYS A 128 12.67 8.41 -8.89
N LEU A 129 12.76 7.64 -7.80
CA LEU A 129 13.82 6.66 -7.62
C LEU A 129 13.70 5.52 -8.65
N ASN A 130 12.52 4.94 -8.79
CA ASN A 130 12.28 3.85 -9.74
C ASN A 130 12.49 4.30 -11.19
N LYS A 131 12.09 5.54 -11.54
CA LYS A 131 12.37 6.14 -12.85
C LYS A 131 13.88 6.21 -13.14
N PHE A 132 14.69 6.61 -12.15
CA PHE A 132 16.14 6.66 -12.27
C PHE A 132 16.78 5.27 -12.38
N LEU A 133 16.27 4.29 -11.60
CA LEU A 133 16.84 2.95 -11.54
C LEU A 133 16.37 2.03 -12.69
N LYS A 134 15.25 2.32 -13.34
CA LYS A 134 14.64 1.48 -14.39
C LYS A 134 15.63 1.08 -15.50
N PRO A 135 16.52 1.96 -16.02
CA PRO A 135 17.50 1.58 -17.06
C PRO A 135 18.53 0.53 -16.60
N TYR A 136 18.73 0.35 -15.30
CA TYR A 136 19.69 -0.58 -14.72
C TYR A 136 19.02 -1.88 -14.23
N ALA A 137 17.69 -1.92 -14.23
CA ALA A 137 16.94 -3.08 -13.78
C ALA A 137 16.91 -4.19 -14.83
N LYS A 138 16.93 -5.43 -14.35
CA LYS A 138 16.78 -6.65 -15.18
C LYS A 138 15.30 -7.02 -15.39
N GLY A 139 14.42 -6.52 -14.53
CA GLY A 139 12.96 -6.60 -14.65
C GLY A 139 12.30 -5.41 -13.99
N PHE A 140 11.20 -4.94 -14.59
CA PHE A 140 10.38 -3.85 -14.06
C PHE A 140 8.94 -4.32 -14.04
N PHE A 141 8.39 -4.52 -12.85
CA PHE A 141 7.07 -5.09 -12.61
C PHE A 141 6.09 -4.00 -12.19
N SER A 142 4.94 -3.95 -12.82
CA SER A 142 3.88 -3.01 -12.46
C SER A 142 2.54 -3.49 -13.00
N SER A 143 1.45 -3.11 -12.34
CA SER A 143 0.10 -3.35 -12.84
C SER A 143 -0.41 -2.23 -13.76
N TYR A 144 0.40 -1.20 -13.98
CA TYR A 144 0.02 0.00 -14.73
C TYR A 144 0.87 0.24 -15.99
N PHE A 145 2.02 -0.43 -16.12
CA PHE A 145 2.96 -0.23 -17.22
C PHE A 145 3.26 -1.53 -17.93
N GLU A 146 3.26 -1.51 -19.25
CA GLU A 146 3.58 -2.68 -20.08
C GLU A 146 5.07 -3.12 -19.96
N PRO A 147 5.33 -4.42 -19.95
CA PRO A 147 4.36 -5.50 -19.78
C PRO A 147 3.73 -5.48 -18.37
N THR A 148 2.40 -5.61 -18.30
CA THR A 148 1.69 -5.57 -17.01
C THR A 148 1.81 -6.87 -16.24
N TYR A 149 1.95 -6.73 -14.92
CA TYR A 149 1.94 -7.84 -13.96
C TYR A 149 0.82 -7.65 -12.95
N PRO A 150 0.11 -8.71 -12.54
CA PRO A 150 -0.88 -8.58 -11.48
C PRO A 150 -0.23 -8.05 -10.20
N TYR A 151 -0.95 -7.18 -9.50
CA TYR A 151 -0.43 -6.61 -8.25
C TYR A 151 -0.25 -7.69 -7.18
N PRO A 152 0.90 -7.75 -6.48
CA PRO A 152 1.15 -8.76 -5.45
C PRO A 152 0.39 -8.42 -4.16
N VAL A 153 -0.83 -8.95 -4.04
CA VAL A 153 -1.66 -8.88 -2.84
C VAL A 153 -1.56 -10.20 -2.08
N ALA A 154 -1.55 -10.15 -0.76
CA ALA A 154 -1.52 -11.33 0.08
C ALA A 154 -2.80 -12.18 -0.08
N ASP A 155 -2.65 -13.51 -0.13
CA ASP A 155 -3.74 -14.49 -0.38
C ASP A 155 -4.93 -14.34 0.56
N LYS A 156 -4.71 -13.87 1.78
CA LYS A 156 -5.75 -13.66 2.79
C LYS A 156 -6.87 -12.71 2.35
N PHE A 157 -6.59 -11.71 1.49
CA PHE A 157 -7.62 -10.80 0.97
C PHE A 157 -8.54 -11.49 -0.04
N PHE A 158 -8.00 -12.39 -0.85
CA PHE A 158 -8.79 -13.21 -1.77
C PHE A 158 -9.59 -14.29 -1.03
N ALA A 159 -8.98 -14.93 -0.02
CA ALA A 159 -9.59 -16.02 0.72
C ALA A 159 -10.88 -15.62 1.45
N VAL A 160 -10.97 -14.36 1.90
CA VAL A 160 -12.16 -13.83 2.59
C VAL A 160 -13.05 -12.98 1.67
N SER A 161 -12.79 -12.97 0.36
CA SER A 161 -13.59 -12.19 -0.60
C SER A 161 -15.02 -12.73 -0.71
N ARG A 162 -16.00 -11.84 -0.72
CA ARG A 162 -17.42 -12.18 -0.92
C ARG A 162 -18.11 -11.24 -1.90
N GLN A 163 -19.23 -11.64 -2.43
CA GLN A 163 -20.15 -10.79 -3.20
C GLN A 163 -20.90 -9.84 -2.25
N ARG A 164 -21.02 -8.56 -2.62
CA ARG A 164 -21.82 -7.55 -1.90
C ARG A 164 -23.09 -7.25 -2.68
N GLU A 165 -24.20 -7.19 -1.97
CA GLU A 165 -25.51 -6.95 -2.60
C GLU A 165 -26.32 -5.85 -1.88
N LYS A 166 -26.22 -5.79 -0.56
CA LYS A 166 -26.94 -4.85 0.30
C LYS A 166 -25.96 -4.09 1.17
N LEU A 167 -26.29 -2.84 1.46
CA LEU A 167 -25.50 -1.98 2.33
C LEU A 167 -25.97 -2.12 3.78
N ASN A 168 -25.22 -2.81 4.60
CA ASN A 168 -25.41 -2.92 6.04
C ASN A 168 -24.19 -2.41 6.82
N VAL A 169 -23.01 -2.41 6.22
CA VAL A 169 -21.75 -2.06 6.88
C VAL A 169 -20.91 -1.16 5.96
N VAL A 170 -20.52 0.02 6.45
CA VAL A 170 -19.56 0.91 5.79
C VAL A 170 -18.25 0.89 6.54
N ILE A 171 -17.12 0.72 5.81
CA ILE A 171 -15.78 0.86 6.39
C ILE A 171 -15.11 2.14 5.91
N PHE A 172 -14.54 2.90 6.85
CA PHE A 172 -13.70 4.07 6.59
C PHE A 172 -12.23 3.71 6.78
N LEU A 173 -11.41 3.94 5.75
CA LEU A 173 -9.99 3.57 5.73
C LEU A 173 -9.11 4.79 5.44
N GLY A 174 -8.49 5.31 6.49
CA GLY A 174 -7.51 6.40 6.40
C GLY A 174 -6.09 5.92 6.04
N GLY A 175 -5.87 4.58 5.97
CA GLY A 175 -4.54 3.98 5.89
C GLY A 175 -3.84 3.91 7.25
N SER A 176 -2.62 3.37 7.29
CA SER A 176 -1.87 3.12 8.54
C SER A 176 -1.54 4.39 9.36
N GLN A 177 -1.49 5.55 8.71
CA GLN A 177 -1.23 6.85 9.36
C GLN A 177 -2.51 7.60 9.74
N GLY A 178 -3.68 7.09 9.34
CA GLY A 178 -4.93 7.82 9.41
C GLY A 178 -5.07 8.89 8.32
N ALA A 179 -6.27 9.46 8.18
CA ALA A 179 -6.56 10.54 7.24
C ALA A 179 -7.61 11.47 7.82
N SER A 180 -7.20 12.64 8.30
CA SER A 180 -8.08 13.59 9.01
C SER A 180 -9.35 13.93 8.22
N ALA A 181 -9.28 14.05 6.88
CA ALA A 181 -10.47 14.32 6.07
C ALA A 181 -11.45 13.16 6.05
N ILE A 182 -10.98 11.90 6.01
CA ILE A 182 -11.82 10.71 6.13
C ILE A 182 -12.39 10.61 7.55
N ASN A 183 -11.56 10.85 8.57
CA ASN A 183 -11.99 10.85 9.97
C ASN A 183 -13.09 11.89 10.22
N THR A 184 -12.92 13.10 9.69
CA THR A 184 -13.93 14.17 9.79
C THR A 184 -15.21 13.82 9.05
N LEU A 185 -15.11 13.26 7.85
CA LEU A 185 -16.25 12.79 7.07
C LEU A 185 -17.02 11.71 7.83
N ALA A 186 -16.32 10.72 8.36
CA ALA A 186 -16.93 9.61 9.11
C ALA A 186 -17.78 10.11 10.28
N ILE A 187 -17.25 11.03 11.09
CA ILE A 187 -17.99 11.67 12.19
C ILE A 187 -19.23 12.41 11.68
N LYS A 188 -19.09 13.18 10.60
CA LYS A 188 -20.21 13.99 10.07
C LYS A 188 -21.38 13.15 9.58
N ILE A 189 -21.11 12.03 8.91
CA ILE A 189 -22.19 11.19 8.33
C ILE A 189 -22.61 10.03 9.25
N ALA A 190 -21.91 9.81 10.35
CA ALA A 190 -22.20 8.73 11.28
C ALA A 190 -23.64 8.74 11.84
N PRO A 191 -24.25 9.87 12.25
CA PRO A 191 -25.65 9.90 12.68
C PRO A 191 -26.61 9.42 11.58
N ILE A 192 -26.39 9.86 10.34
CA ILE A 192 -27.23 9.50 9.19
C ILE A 192 -27.14 8.00 8.88
N LEU A 193 -25.92 7.43 8.96
CA LEU A 193 -25.73 5.99 8.78
C LEU A 193 -26.37 5.20 9.92
N ALA A 194 -26.29 5.68 11.15
CA ALA A 194 -26.92 5.06 12.31
C ALA A 194 -28.46 5.04 12.22
N GLU A 195 -29.09 6.13 11.77
CA GLU A 195 -30.54 6.21 11.52
C GLU A 195 -30.99 5.18 10.46
N LYS A 196 -30.15 4.88 9.47
CA LYS A 196 -30.38 3.85 8.45
C LYS A 196 -29.98 2.44 8.92
N ASN A 197 -29.62 2.24 10.21
CA ASN A 197 -29.12 0.99 10.80
C ASN A 197 -27.86 0.43 10.12
N ILE A 198 -27.03 1.28 9.52
CA ILE A 198 -25.78 0.90 8.87
C ILE A 198 -24.67 0.90 9.94
N LYS A 199 -23.99 -0.24 10.10
CA LYS A 199 -22.82 -0.37 10.98
C LYS A 199 -21.64 0.41 10.40
N ILE A 200 -20.86 1.03 11.27
CA ILE A 200 -19.64 1.75 10.95
C ILE A 200 -18.43 0.97 11.44
N ILE A 201 -17.49 0.69 10.54
CA ILE A 201 -16.14 0.22 10.85
C ILE A 201 -15.19 1.37 10.48
N HIS A 202 -14.32 1.81 11.42
CA HIS A 202 -13.49 2.97 11.16
C HIS A 202 -12.05 2.77 11.61
N GLN A 203 -11.14 2.69 10.64
CA GLN A 203 -9.69 2.75 10.85
C GLN A 203 -9.23 4.20 10.84
N CYS A 204 -9.01 4.79 12.02
CA CYS A 204 -8.74 6.21 12.17
C CYS A 204 -7.25 6.59 12.26
N GLY A 205 -6.37 5.60 12.51
CA GLY A 205 -4.97 5.82 12.81
C GLY A 205 -4.70 6.20 14.26
N LYS A 206 -3.52 5.84 14.75
CA LYS A 206 -3.16 5.98 16.17
C LYS A 206 -3.28 7.41 16.71
N LYS A 207 -2.96 8.41 15.88
CA LYS A 207 -2.94 9.83 16.30
C LYS A 207 -4.31 10.34 16.72
N ASP A 208 -5.35 9.93 15.99
CA ASP A 208 -6.69 10.52 16.15
C ASP A 208 -7.64 9.62 16.98
N PHE A 209 -7.20 8.43 17.37
CA PHE A 209 -8.05 7.40 17.99
C PHE A 209 -8.80 7.87 19.22
N GLU A 210 -8.10 8.40 20.24
CA GLU A 210 -8.73 8.83 21.48
C GLU A 210 -9.72 9.99 21.28
N ASN A 211 -9.36 10.96 20.44
CA ASN A 211 -10.24 12.10 20.13
C ASN A 211 -11.51 11.64 19.39
N LEU A 212 -11.37 10.71 18.46
CA LEU A 212 -12.50 10.20 17.69
C LEU A 212 -13.43 9.33 18.56
N LYS A 213 -12.87 8.56 19.49
CA LYS A 213 -13.66 7.79 20.44
C LYS A 213 -14.59 8.70 21.24
N ILE A 214 -14.06 9.80 21.82
CA ILE A 214 -14.86 10.79 22.53
C ILE A 214 -15.97 11.36 21.64
N LYS A 215 -15.64 11.75 20.41
CA LYS A 215 -16.62 12.31 19.46
C LYS A 215 -17.73 11.32 19.11
N TYR A 216 -17.41 10.04 18.91
CA TYR A 216 -18.42 9.01 18.64
C TYR A 216 -19.32 8.76 19.86
N ASP A 217 -18.78 8.81 21.07
CA ASP A 217 -19.54 8.70 22.32
C ASP A 217 -20.49 9.90 22.47
N GLU A 218 -20.03 11.13 22.19
CA GLU A 218 -20.85 12.36 22.24
C GLU A 218 -22.04 12.33 21.26
N ILE A 219 -21.85 11.80 20.04
CA ILE A 219 -22.93 11.67 19.04
C ILE A 219 -23.80 10.42 19.22
N GLY A 220 -23.45 9.55 20.18
CA GLY A 220 -24.26 8.41 20.60
C GLY A 220 -24.38 7.27 19.58
N VAL A 221 -23.40 7.09 18.68
CA VAL A 221 -23.36 5.99 17.70
C VAL A 221 -23.00 4.68 18.37
N LYS A 222 -23.95 3.74 18.43
CA LYS A 222 -23.79 2.45 19.12
C LYS A 222 -23.22 1.34 18.26
N ASN A 223 -23.55 1.31 16.96
CA ASN A 223 -23.13 0.26 16.04
C ASN A 223 -21.83 0.65 15.34
N LEU A 224 -20.75 0.76 16.11
CA LEU A 224 -19.42 1.25 15.73
C LEU A 224 -18.33 0.26 16.12
N ASP A 225 -17.38 0.06 15.20
CA ASP A 225 -16.10 -0.64 15.41
C ASP A 225 -14.96 0.33 15.06
N LEU A 226 -14.52 1.11 16.04
CA LEU A 226 -13.42 2.08 15.90
C LEU A 226 -12.09 1.44 16.32
N PHE A 227 -11.06 1.56 15.48
CA PHE A 227 -9.70 1.10 15.79
C PHE A 227 -8.64 1.98 15.13
N ASP A 228 -7.44 1.95 15.69
CA ASP A 228 -6.28 2.69 15.18
C ASP A 228 -5.58 1.93 14.04
N PHE A 229 -5.31 0.64 14.24
CA PHE A 229 -4.64 -0.26 13.31
C PHE A 229 -5.10 -1.70 13.51
N SER A 230 -5.12 -2.49 12.44
CA SER A 230 -5.41 -3.93 12.51
C SER A 230 -4.44 -4.74 11.65
N LYS A 231 -3.86 -5.79 12.25
CA LYS A 231 -3.09 -6.81 11.52
C LYS A 231 -3.98 -7.77 10.70
N LYS A 232 -5.31 -7.75 10.99
CA LYS A 232 -6.33 -8.58 10.34
C LYS A 232 -7.35 -7.70 9.60
N ILE A 233 -6.84 -6.71 8.87
CA ILE A 233 -7.70 -5.74 8.15
C ILE A 233 -8.57 -6.43 7.09
N GLU A 234 -8.13 -7.55 6.53
CA GLU A 234 -8.89 -8.37 5.59
C GLU A 234 -10.22 -8.85 6.17
N LEU A 235 -10.29 -9.14 7.46
CA LEU A 235 -11.54 -9.55 8.11
C LEU A 235 -12.51 -8.38 8.27
N LYS A 236 -12.00 -7.18 8.56
CA LYS A 236 -12.79 -5.95 8.60
C LYS A 236 -13.32 -5.56 7.22
N MET A 237 -12.49 -5.73 6.19
CA MET A 237 -12.92 -5.53 4.80
C MET A 237 -13.96 -6.56 4.37
N ASN A 238 -13.83 -7.83 4.80
CA ASN A 238 -14.82 -8.86 4.52
C ASN A 238 -16.19 -8.57 5.16
N GLU A 239 -16.21 -8.02 6.36
CA GLU A 239 -17.44 -7.64 7.05
C GLU A 239 -18.16 -6.48 6.34
N ALA A 240 -17.42 -5.55 5.75
CA ALA A 240 -17.94 -4.36 5.10
C ALA A 240 -18.61 -4.65 3.74
N ASP A 241 -19.62 -3.84 3.41
CA ASP A 241 -20.32 -3.86 2.12
C ASP A 241 -19.84 -2.74 1.20
N LEU A 242 -19.37 -1.64 1.77
CA LEU A 242 -18.84 -0.47 1.05
C LEU A 242 -17.66 0.12 1.81
N ALA A 243 -16.61 0.48 1.09
CA ALA A 243 -15.48 1.20 1.65
C ALA A 243 -15.46 2.67 1.21
N ILE A 244 -15.05 3.56 2.14
CA ILE A 244 -14.63 4.93 1.86
C ILE A 244 -13.16 5.02 2.21
N SER A 245 -12.29 5.17 1.21
CA SER A 245 -10.84 4.96 1.39
C SER A 245 -9.99 5.98 0.64
N ARG A 246 -8.76 6.20 1.11
CA ARG A 246 -7.71 6.78 0.28
C ARG A 246 -7.36 5.82 -0.88
N ALA A 247 -6.90 6.37 -2.01
CA ALA A 247 -6.52 5.59 -3.19
C ALA A 247 -5.00 5.28 -3.23
N GLY A 248 -4.42 4.92 -2.08
CA GLY A 248 -3.07 4.36 -2.03
C GLY A 248 -3.04 3.00 -2.72
N ALA A 249 -1.98 2.71 -3.49
CA ALA A 249 -1.94 1.51 -4.33
C ALA A 249 -2.17 0.21 -3.55
N GLY A 250 -1.54 0.03 -2.37
CA GLY A 250 -1.76 -1.17 -1.55
C GLY A 250 -3.22 -1.34 -1.15
N ALA A 251 -3.83 -0.31 -0.53
CA ALA A 251 -5.23 -0.38 -0.10
C ALA A 251 -6.19 -0.59 -1.27
N LEU A 252 -5.94 0.07 -2.42
CA LEU A 252 -6.76 -0.09 -3.63
C LEU A 252 -6.78 -1.56 -4.08
N TRP A 253 -5.62 -2.17 -4.21
CA TRP A 253 -5.53 -3.55 -4.69
C TRP A 253 -6.01 -4.57 -3.65
N GLU A 254 -5.83 -4.31 -2.35
CA GLU A 254 -6.40 -5.11 -1.26
C GLU A 254 -7.94 -5.06 -1.28
N LEU A 255 -8.54 -3.87 -1.48
CA LEU A 255 -9.97 -3.69 -1.63
C LEU A 255 -10.50 -4.39 -2.90
N THR A 256 -9.76 -4.29 -4.01
CA THR A 256 -10.08 -4.97 -5.26
C THR A 256 -10.05 -6.50 -5.10
N ALA A 257 -9.01 -7.04 -4.46
CA ALA A 257 -8.88 -8.48 -4.19
C ALA A 257 -9.98 -9.01 -3.27
N ASN A 258 -10.43 -8.17 -2.32
CA ASN A 258 -11.57 -8.49 -1.45
C ASN A 258 -12.92 -8.31 -2.15
N ALA A 259 -12.95 -7.83 -3.40
CA ALA A 259 -14.15 -7.49 -4.17
C ALA A 259 -15.06 -6.48 -3.44
N LEU A 260 -14.48 -5.55 -2.66
CA LEU A 260 -15.21 -4.58 -1.86
C LEU A 260 -15.44 -3.28 -2.64
N PRO A 261 -16.71 -2.95 -2.99
CA PRO A 261 -17.04 -1.67 -3.62
C PRO A 261 -16.47 -0.50 -2.84
N THR A 262 -15.89 0.47 -3.54
CA THR A 262 -15.15 1.54 -2.88
C THR A 262 -15.45 2.90 -3.49
N ILE A 263 -15.70 3.90 -2.62
CA ILE A 263 -15.65 5.31 -2.94
C ILE A 263 -14.25 5.80 -2.53
N PHE A 264 -13.44 6.15 -3.52
CA PHE A 264 -12.10 6.67 -3.26
C PHE A 264 -12.13 8.17 -3.00
N VAL A 265 -11.42 8.57 -1.95
CA VAL A 265 -11.13 9.96 -1.60
C VAL A 265 -9.62 10.17 -1.75
N PRO A 266 -9.11 10.47 -2.96
CA PRO A 266 -7.68 10.65 -3.19
C PRO A 266 -7.10 11.75 -2.30
N TYR A 267 -5.85 11.56 -1.86
CA TYR A 267 -5.14 12.60 -1.10
C TYR A 267 -4.66 13.70 -2.05
N PRO A 268 -5.15 14.95 -1.92
CA PRO A 268 -4.91 16.00 -2.93
C PRO A 268 -3.45 16.48 -2.99
N TYR A 269 -2.67 16.20 -1.95
CA TYR A 269 -1.25 16.57 -1.89
C TYR A 269 -0.32 15.37 -2.17
N ALA A 270 -0.86 14.31 -2.75
CA ALA A 270 -0.07 13.16 -3.17
C ALA A 270 0.91 13.55 -4.27
N ALA A 271 2.14 13.08 -4.18
CA ALA A 271 3.18 13.42 -5.14
C ALA A 271 2.74 13.06 -6.58
N ALA A 272 2.73 14.03 -7.48
CA ALA A 272 2.28 13.88 -8.87
C ALA A 272 0.86 13.26 -8.99
N ASP A 273 -0.02 13.55 -8.04
CA ASP A 273 -1.41 13.07 -7.99
C ASP A 273 -1.55 11.55 -8.23
N HIS A 274 -0.61 10.78 -7.69
CA HIS A 274 -0.58 9.34 -7.93
C HIS A 274 -1.82 8.61 -7.39
N GLN A 275 -2.51 9.15 -6.35
CA GLN A 275 -3.69 8.48 -5.80
C GLN A 275 -4.87 8.54 -6.76
N THR A 276 -5.14 9.68 -7.39
CA THR A 276 -6.16 9.77 -8.44
C THR A 276 -5.79 8.85 -9.61
N SER A 277 -4.52 8.90 -10.05
CA SER A 277 -4.04 8.05 -11.13
C SER A 277 -4.17 6.55 -10.83
N ASN A 278 -3.93 6.11 -9.58
CA ASN A 278 -4.05 4.71 -9.18
C ASN A 278 -5.47 4.17 -9.36
N ALA A 279 -6.50 4.93 -8.98
CA ALA A 279 -7.89 4.44 -9.01
C ALA A 279 -8.62 4.74 -10.32
N LYS A 280 -8.03 5.53 -11.21
CA LYS A 280 -8.65 6.01 -12.44
C LYS A 280 -9.20 4.85 -13.29
N PHE A 281 -8.44 3.77 -13.46
CA PHE A 281 -8.87 2.62 -14.29
C PHE A 281 -10.12 1.91 -13.75
N LEU A 282 -10.30 1.84 -12.42
CA LEU A 282 -11.52 1.28 -11.81
C LEU A 282 -12.71 2.20 -12.01
N VAL A 283 -12.50 3.52 -11.87
CA VAL A 283 -13.58 4.51 -12.04
C VAL A 283 -14.02 4.58 -13.51
N GLU A 284 -13.10 4.54 -14.47
CA GLU A 284 -13.42 4.51 -15.90
C GLU A 284 -14.19 3.25 -16.31
N LYS A 285 -14.00 2.15 -15.59
CA LYS A 285 -14.78 0.90 -15.75
C LYS A 285 -16.08 0.87 -14.93
N ASN A 286 -16.44 1.95 -14.25
CA ASN A 286 -17.56 2.02 -13.28
C ASN A 286 -17.46 1.02 -12.11
N LEU A 287 -16.25 0.58 -11.75
CA LEU A 287 -15.98 -0.35 -10.65
C LEU A 287 -15.57 0.34 -9.35
N ALA A 288 -15.52 1.64 -9.34
CA ALA A 288 -15.33 2.50 -8.16
C ALA A 288 -15.91 3.88 -8.43
N LYS A 289 -15.99 4.72 -7.39
CA LYS A 289 -16.37 6.13 -7.50
C LYS A 289 -15.28 7.02 -6.89
N PHE A 290 -15.18 8.25 -7.36
CA PHE A 290 -14.40 9.30 -6.72
C PHE A 290 -15.33 10.26 -5.97
N CYS A 291 -14.89 10.69 -4.77
CA CYS A 291 -15.33 11.93 -4.13
C CYS A 291 -14.08 12.70 -3.72
N PHE A 292 -13.94 13.93 -4.19
CA PHE A 292 -12.69 14.66 -4.00
C PHE A 292 -12.71 15.50 -2.72
N GLN A 293 -11.56 15.50 -2.04
CA GLN A 293 -11.31 16.43 -0.95
C GLN A 293 -11.03 17.83 -1.52
N LYS A 294 -11.80 18.83 -1.09
CA LYS A 294 -11.63 20.25 -1.43
C LYS A 294 -11.44 21.04 -0.14
N GLU A 295 -10.49 21.96 -0.11
CA GLU A 295 -10.22 22.84 1.03
C GLU A 295 -10.14 22.11 2.39
N GLY A 296 -9.50 20.94 2.39
CA GLY A 296 -9.32 20.12 3.61
C GLY A 296 -10.49 19.24 3.99
N SER A 297 -11.65 19.35 3.34
CA SER A 297 -12.86 18.58 3.65
C SER A 297 -13.39 17.78 2.45
N VAL A 298 -14.24 16.82 2.73
CA VAL A 298 -15.01 16.06 1.73
C VAL A 298 -16.48 16.47 1.87
N ASP A 299 -17.14 16.69 0.74
CA ASP A 299 -18.55 17.04 0.74
C ASP A 299 -19.39 15.82 1.19
N GLN A 300 -20.07 15.98 2.33
CA GLN A 300 -20.90 14.91 2.89
C GLN A 300 -22.12 14.58 2.02
N ASN A 301 -22.69 15.57 1.32
CA ASN A 301 -23.87 15.36 0.48
C ASN A 301 -23.50 14.59 -0.79
N GLU A 302 -22.32 14.89 -1.39
CA GLU A 302 -21.77 14.14 -2.52
C GLU A 302 -21.53 12.66 -2.14
N ILE A 303 -20.94 12.41 -0.96
CA ILE A 303 -20.73 11.04 -0.45
C ILE A 303 -22.04 10.30 -0.20
N LEU A 304 -23.01 10.93 0.48
CA LEU A 304 -24.29 10.30 0.79
C LEU A 304 -25.08 9.98 -0.47
N LYS A 305 -25.11 10.91 -1.44
CA LYS A 305 -25.71 10.66 -2.75
C LYS A 305 -25.01 9.49 -3.46
N THR A 306 -23.68 9.45 -3.46
CA THR A 306 -22.93 8.36 -4.08
C THR A 306 -23.21 7.01 -3.41
N ILE A 307 -23.36 6.99 -2.07
CA ILE A 307 -23.75 5.78 -1.32
C ILE A 307 -25.13 5.27 -1.73
N GLU A 308 -26.08 6.17 -2.01
CA GLU A 308 -27.45 5.80 -2.42
C GLU A 308 -27.51 5.29 -3.87
N GLU A 309 -26.67 5.82 -4.74
CA GLU A 309 -26.65 5.50 -6.19
C GLU A 309 -25.77 4.30 -6.54
N ILE A 310 -24.88 3.85 -5.64
CA ILE A 310 -23.86 2.84 -5.96
C ILE A 310 -24.46 1.43 -6.09
N ASN A 311 -24.19 0.77 -7.22
CA ASN A 311 -24.61 -0.62 -7.43
C ASN A 311 -23.55 -1.59 -6.86
N LEU A 312 -23.72 -1.98 -5.59
CA LEU A 312 -22.78 -2.84 -4.88
C LEU A 312 -22.57 -4.19 -5.57
N ARG A 313 -23.64 -4.81 -6.08
CA ARG A 313 -23.59 -6.13 -6.70
C ARG A 313 -22.76 -6.12 -7.99
N GLU A 314 -23.03 -5.17 -8.86
CA GLU A 314 -22.30 -5.02 -10.14
C GLU A 314 -20.84 -4.72 -9.92
N ILE A 315 -20.54 -3.75 -9.04
CA ILE A 315 -19.15 -3.37 -8.72
C ILE A 315 -18.41 -4.54 -8.08
N SER A 316 -18.98 -5.19 -7.07
CA SER A 316 -18.35 -6.32 -6.39
C SER A 316 -18.06 -7.47 -7.36
N SER A 317 -18.97 -7.78 -8.28
CA SER A 317 -18.77 -8.77 -9.32
C SER A 317 -17.63 -8.38 -10.29
N GLY A 318 -17.63 -7.12 -10.76
CA GLY A 318 -16.65 -6.62 -11.70
C GLY A 318 -15.23 -6.52 -11.13
N LEU A 319 -15.08 -6.23 -9.84
CA LEU A 319 -13.78 -6.13 -9.17
C LEU A 319 -13.00 -7.45 -9.19
N ARG A 320 -13.68 -8.60 -9.08
CA ARG A 320 -13.04 -9.93 -9.13
C ARG A 320 -12.28 -10.18 -10.41
N ALA A 321 -12.70 -9.59 -11.51
CA ALA A 321 -12.05 -9.72 -12.82
C ALA A 321 -10.88 -8.75 -13.02
N GLN A 322 -10.64 -7.82 -12.07
CA GLN A 322 -9.59 -6.81 -12.22
C GLN A 322 -8.24 -7.22 -11.60
N ILE A 323 -8.20 -8.30 -10.84
CA ILE A 323 -6.98 -8.74 -10.18
C ILE A 323 -6.87 -10.26 -10.20
N ASP A 324 -5.65 -10.74 -10.49
CA ASP A 324 -5.27 -12.15 -10.42
C ASP A 324 -4.50 -12.38 -9.10
N LYS A 325 -4.82 -13.46 -8.39
CA LYS A 325 -4.16 -13.85 -7.15
C LYS A 325 -2.69 -14.25 -7.32
N ASP A 326 -2.28 -14.57 -8.55
CA ASP A 326 -0.93 -15.06 -8.84
C ASP A 326 0.12 -13.93 -9.02
N GLY A 327 -0.17 -12.69 -8.59
CA GLY A 327 0.72 -11.56 -8.80
C GLY A 327 2.12 -11.75 -8.22
N ALA A 328 2.24 -12.13 -6.96
CA ALA A 328 3.53 -12.42 -6.35
C ALA A 328 4.24 -13.60 -7.05
N LYS A 329 3.50 -14.66 -7.37
CA LYS A 329 4.02 -15.84 -8.05
C LYS A 329 4.63 -15.49 -9.40
N LYS A 330 3.91 -14.76 -10.27
CA LYS A 330 4.39 -14.37 -11.61
C LYS A 330 5.65 -13.51 -11.53
N ILE A 331 5.71 -12.57 -10.60
CA ILE A 331 6.91 -11.74 -10.38
C ILE A 331 8.10 -12.58 -9.92
N ILE A 332 7.88 -13.51 -8.98
CA ILE A 332 8.96 -14.36 -8.47
C ILE A 332 9.41 -15.38 -9.53
N ASP A 333 8.53 -15.88 -10.39
CA ASP A 333 8.89 -16.73 -11.54
C ASP A 333 9.91 -16.01 -12.44
N GLU A 334 9.68 -14.75 -12.80
CA GLU A 334 10.61 -13.94 -13.59
C GLU A 334 11.96 -13.73 -12.91
N ILE A 335 11.96 -13.48 -11.59
CA ILE A 335 13.17 -13.24 -10.82
C ILE A 335 14.03 -14.52 -10.72
N LEU A 336 13.40 -15.67 -10.46
CA LEU A 336 14.11 -16.94 -10.27
C LEU A 336 14.59 -17.54 -11.60
N ASN A 337 13.86 -17.34 -12.69
CA ASN A 337 14.21 -17.80 -14.03
C ASN A 337 15.21 -16.87 -14.76
N TYR A 338 15.56 -15.72 -14.17
CA TYR A 338 16.51 -14.82 -14.79
C TYR A 338 17.90 -15.49 -14.94
N PRO A 339 18.50 -15.53 -16.14
CA PRO A 339 19.83 -16.11 -16.36
C PRO A 339 20.90 -15.42 -15.51
N ARG A 340 21.70 -16.20 -14.81
CA ARG A 340 22.76 -15.72 -13.91
C ARG A 340 24.12 -15.76 -14.55
#